data_8d8aed91539c2ac6d32342678903266a
#
_entry.id   8d8aed91539c2ac6d32342678903266a
#
_cell.length_a   1.000
_cell.length_b   1.000
_cell.length_c   1.000
_cell.angle_alpha   90.00
_cell.angle_beta   90.00
_cell.angle_gamma   90.00
#
_symmetry.space_group_name_H-M   'P 1'
#
loop_
_entity.id
_entity.type
_entity.pdbx_description
1 polymer ?
#
loop_
_entity_poly.entity_id
_entity_poly.type
_entity_poly.pdbx_seq_one_letter_code
_entity_poly.pdbx_strand_id
1 'polypeptide(L)'
;MQSVRSLFNIDSDLLAPVFTERDPHVPDIDPAYRFNKDVTLAILAGFTHNRRVMVQGLHGTGKSTHIEQVAARLNWPCVRVNLDGHISRLDLVGKDAIVLREQQQVTEFQEGIVPWSLQRPVALIFDEYDAGRPDVMFVIQRILERDGKFTLLDQNRVITPHPHFRLFATSNTVGLGNLNGMYHGTQVLNHAQIDRWNIVATLNYLPQHEETDIVLARVPAMNDDAGRQLATAMVAVASLTRHGYAAGDLACLMSPRTVITWAENCQIFRDPALAFRLSFLNKCDEAERPMVAEYYQRCFNEELLATAP
;
A
#
# COMPACT_ATOMS: atom_id res chain seq x y z
N MET A 1 7.81 5.89 -24.75
CA MET A 1 8.95 5.84 -23.81
C MET A 1 9.28 7.25 -23.37
N GLN A 2 9.35 7.50 -22.07
CA GLN A 2 9.72 8.80 -21.47
C GLN A 2 10.84 8.61 -20.44
N SER A 3 11.62 9.66 -20.18
CA SER A 3 12.72 9.61 -19.23
C SER A 3 12.23 9.47 -17.79
N VAL A 4 12.79 8.54 -17.04
CA VAL A 4 12.52 8.34 -15.60
C VAL A 4 12.85 9.61 -14.81
N ARG A 5 13.90 10.32 -15.19
CA ARG A 5 14.28 11.61 -14.57
C ARG A 5 13.15 12.64 -14.70
N SER A 6 12.51 12.75 -15.87
CA SER A 6 11.44 13.73 -16.08
C SER A 6 10.14 13.37 -15.39
N LEU A 7 9.84 12.06 -15.27
CA LEU A 7 8.59 11.58 -14.68
C LEU A 7 8.61 11.55 -13.14
N PHE A 8 9.77 11.22 -12.55
CA PHE A 8 9.89 10.90 -11.12
C PHE A 8 10.89 11.77 -10.38
N ASN A 9 11.60 12.68 -11.07
CA ASN A 9 12.71 13.46 -10.51
C ASN A 9 13.80 12.56 -9.88
N ILE A 10 14.04 11.39 -10.46
CA ILE A 10 15.06 10.44 -10.06
C ILE A 10 16.21 10.50 -11.04
N ASP A 11 17.44 10.64 -10.52
CA ASP A 11 18.63 10.62 -11.36
C ASP A 11 18.86 9.21 -11.92
N SER A 12 18.39 9.01 -13.17
CA SER A 12 18.47 7.76 -13.92
C SER A 12 18.30 8.04 -15.41
N ASP A 13 19.09 7.33 -16.22
CA ASP A 13 19.01 7.39 -17.69
C ASP A 13 17.99 6.41 -18.28
N LEU A 14 17.26 5.68 -17.42
CA LEU A 14 16.26 4.72 -17.84
C LEU A 14 15.07 5.41 -18.53
N LEU A 15 14.47 4.68 -19.46
CA LEU A 15 13.23 5.06 -20.12
C LEU A 15 12.11 4.14 -19.66
N ALA A 16 10.94 4.72 -19.38
CA ALA A 16 9.75 3.99 -18.99
C ALA A 16 8.66 4.08 -20.07
N PRO A 17 7.88 3.00 -20.28
CA PRO A 17 6.74 3.02 -21.17
C PRO A 17 5.61 3.87 -20.58
N VAL A 18 5.01 4.75 -21.38
CA VAL A 18 3.88 5.59 -21.01
C VAL A 18 2.77 5.40 -22.04
N PHE A 19 1.54 5.17 -21.59
CA PHE A 19 0.38 5.16 -22.47
C PHE A 19 -0.02 6.57 -22.88
N THR A 20 -0.47 6.72 -24.10
CA THR A 20 -0.91 8.02 -24.64
C THR A 20 -2.35 8.33 -24.31
N GLU A 21 -3.19 7.32 -24.29
CA GLU A 21 -4.61 7.44 -23.97
C GLU A 21 -4.85 7.15 -22.49
N ARG A 22 -5.72 7.94 -21.85
CA ARG A 22 -6.09 7.75 -20.46
C ARG A 22 -7.27 6.78 -20.35
N ASP A 23 -7.06 5.71 -19.61
CA ASP A 23 -8.12 4.76 -19.24
C ASP A 23 -8.77 5.20 -17.90
N PRO A 24 -10.06 4.91 -17.67
CA PRO A 24 -10.73 5.22 -16.39
C PRO A 24 -10.07 4.60 -15.15
N HIS A 25 -9.32 3.51 -15.30
CA HIS A 25 -8.60 2.84 -14.21
C HIS A 25 -7.20 3.44 -13.95
N VAL A 26 -6.79 4.49 -14.65
CA VAL A 26 -5.53 5.17 -14.34
C VAL A 26 -5.70 5.99 -13.07
N PRO A 27 -4.88 5.75 -12.03
CA PRO A 27 -4.97 6.52 -10.79
C PRO A 27 -4.68 8.00 -11.00
N ASP A 28 -5.22 8.83 -10.11
CA ASP A 28 -4.91 10.26 -10.14
C ASP A 28 -3.49 10.53 -9.63
N ILE A 29 -2.84 11.52 -10.27
CA ILE A 29 -1.51 11.95 -9.87
C ILE A 29 -1.62 12.77 -8.58
N ASP A 30 -0.90 12.32 -7.56
CA ASP A 30 -0.66 13.09 -6.35
C ASP A 30 0.61 13.95 -6.53
N PRO A 31 0.50 15.28 -6.65
CA PRO A 31 1.66 16.14 -6.87
C PRO A 31 2.57 16.23 -5.62
N ALA A 32 2.06 15.94 -4.43
CA ALA A 32 2.81 15.95 -3.18
C ALA A 32 3.55 14.62 -2.91
N TYR A 33 3.34 13.61 -3.76
CA TYR A 33 3.93 12.29 -3.54
C TYR A 33 5.46 12.31 -3.69
N ARG A 34 6.16 11.74 -2.72
CA ARG A 34 7.63 11.60 -2.72
C ARG A 34 8.01 10.18 -3.09
N PHE A 35 8.89 10.04 -4.09
CA PHE A 35 9.33 8.75 -4.60
C PHE A 35 10.62 8.29 -3.91
N ASN A 36 10.61 7.06 -3.38
CA ASN A 36 11.84 6.37 -3.01
C ASN A 36 12.52 5.86 -4.28
N LYS A 37 13.78 6.22 -4.51
CA LYS A 37 14.51 5.89 -5.73
C LYS A 37 14.53 4.39 -6.02
N ASP A 38 14.99 3.59 -5.07
CA ASP A 38 15.22 2.16 -5.30
C ASP A 38 13.92 1.38 -5.51
N VAL A 39 12.88 1.71 -4.71
CA VAL A 39 11.55 1.10 -4.86
C VAL A 39 10.89 1.52 -6.17
N THR A 40 11.05 2.78 -6.58
CA THR A 40 10.55 3.25 -7.87
C THR A 40 11.21 2.51 -9.04
N LEU A 41 12.54 2.35 -9.01
CA LEU A 41 13.27 1.61 -10.04
C LEU A 41 12.85 0.13 -10.08
N ALA A 42 12.62 -0.49 -8.92
CA ALA A 42 12.09 -1.85 -8.84
C ALA A 42 10.70 -1.98 -9.50
N ILE A 43 9.78 -1.05 -9.19
CA ILE A 43 8.44 -1.03 -9.79
C ILE A 43 8.51 -0.75 -11.30
N LEU A 44 9.39 0.16 -11.74
CA LEU A 44 9.62 0.44 -13.15
C LEU A 44 10.16 -0.79 -13.91
N ALA A 45 10.98 -1.62 -13.28
CA ALA A 45 11.39 -2.91 -13.85
C ALA A 45 10.18 -3.84 -14.07
N GLY A 46 9.19 -3.80 -13.18
CA GLY A 46 7.91 -4.48 -13.35
C GLY A 46 7.16 -3.98 -14.59
N PHE A 47 6.98 -2.68 -14.74
CA PHE A 47 6.28 -2.10 -15.88
C PHE A 47 7.01 -2.31 -17.21
N THR A 48 8.33 -2.10 -17.24
CA THR A 48 9.12 -2.14 -18.48
C THR A 48 9.42 -3.57 -18.93
N HIS A 49 9.79 -4.45 -18.00
CA HIS A 49 10.30 -5.79 -18.28
C HIS A 49 9.37 -6.92 -17.83
N ASN A 50 8.13 -6.59 -17.45
CA ASN A 50 7.14 -7.55 -16.96
C ASN A 50 7.67 -8.42 -15.79
N ARG A 51 8.46 -7.83 -14.88
CA ARG A 51 8.89 -8.52 -13.67
C ARG A 51 7.75 -8.53 -12.65
N ARG A 52 7.64 -9.62 -11.90
CA ARG A 52 6.73 -9.72 -10.75
C ARG A 52 7.40 -9.02 -9.58
N VAL A 53 6.79 -7.95 -9.08
CA VAL A 53 7.40 -7.10 -8.05
C VAL A 53 6.53 -7.10 -6.79
N MET A 54 7.15 -7.42 -5.66
CA MET A 54 6.53 -7.28 -4.34
C MET A 54 7.18 -6.11 -3.62
N VAL A 55 6.36 -5.21 -3.07
CA VAL A 55 6.83 -4.13 -2.20
C VAL A 55 6.48 -4.49 -0.76
N GLN A 56 7.50 -4.71 0.06
CA GLN A 56 7.34 -5.00 1.48
C GLN A 56 7.65 -3.78 2.34
N GLY A 57 7.23 -3.81 3.60
CA GLY A 57 7.56 -2.78 4.59
C GLY A 57 6.47 -2.64 5.64
N LEU A 58 6.74 -1.85 6.68
CA LEU A 58 5.79 -1.62 7.77
C LEU A 58 4.46 -1.04 7.24
N HIS A 59 3.40 -1.19 8.02
CA HIS A 59 2.10 -0.64 7.63
C HIS A 59 2.14 0.89 7.57
N GLY A 60 1.37 1.47 6.64
CA GLY A 60 1.29 2.92 6.46
C GLY A 60 2.51 3.57 5.82
N THR A 61 3.50 2.82 5.32
CA THR A 61 4.64 3.37 4.55
C THR A 61 4.27 3.79 3.12
N GLY A 62 3.03 3.51 2.67
CA GLY A 62 2.56 3.91 1.35
C GLY A 62 2.89 2.92 0.23
N LYS A 63 3.11 1.63 0.53
CA LYS A 63 3.46 0.58 -0.46
C LYS A 63 2.55 0.54 -1.68
N SER A 64 1.26 0.39 -1.46
CA SER A 64 0.25 0.32 -2.52
C SER A 64 0.16 1.65 -3.27
N THR A 65 0.14 2.76 -2.53
CA THR A 65 0.15 4.10 -3.10
C THR A 65 1.39 4.35 -3.96
N HIS A 66 2.56 3.79 -3.59
CA HIS A 66 3.78 3.93 -4.39
C HIS A 66 3.62 3.30 -5.77
N ILE A 67 3.07 2.08 -5.83
CA ILE A 67 2.78 1.39 -7.10
C ILE A 67 1.75 2.19 -7.93
N GLU A 68 0.66 2.63 -7.28
CA GLU A 68 -0.39 3.43 -7.91
C GLU A 68 0.16 4.77 -8.45
N GLN A 69 1.02 5.46 -7.70
CA GLN A 69 1.62 6.72 -8.12
C GLN A 69 2.66 6.55 -9.24
N VAL A 70 3.34 5.41 -9.32
CA VAL A 70 4.16 5.08 -10.49
C VAL A 70 3.25 4.81 -11.69
N ALA A 71 2.20 4.00 -11.54
CA ALA A 71 1.22 3.72 -12.59
C ALA A 71 0.57 5.01 -13.13
N ALA A 72 0.17 5.92 -12.23
CA ALA A 72 -0.42 7.22 -12.60
C ALA A 72 0.47 8.04 -13.53
N ARG A 73 1.77 8.12 -13.25
CA ARG A 73 2.74 8.86 -14.08
C ARG A 73 3.08 8.17 -15.39
N LEU A 74 2.90 6.86 -15.43
CA LEU A 74 3.01 6.08 -16.68
C LEU A 74 1.70 6.08 -17.50
N ASN A 75 0.65 6.75 -17.00
CA ASN A 75 -0.70 6.68 -17.54
C ASN A 75 -1.18 5.22 -17.70
N TRP A 76 -0.77 4.34 -16.80
CA TRP A 76 -1.04 2.92 -16.84
C TRP A 76 -2.27 2.56 -16.01
N PRO A 77 -3.28 1.88 -16.58
CA PRO A 77 -4.43 1.42 -15.83
C PRO A 77 -4.00 0.51 -14.68
N CYS A 78 -4.62 0.71 -13.51
CA CYS A 78 -4.25 -0.01 -12.30
C CYS A 78 -5.49 -0.46 -11.53
N VAL A 79 -5.50 -1.72 -11.10
CA VAL A 79 -6.56 -2.30 -10.27
C VAL A 79 -5.93 -2.90 -9.03
N ARG A 80 -6.45 -2.55 -7.88
CA ARG A 80 -5.99 -3.02 -6.59
C ARG A 80 -7.03 -3.93 -5.96
N VAL A 81 -6.57 -5.08 -5.46
CA VAL A 81 -7.37 -6.07 -4.74
C VAL A 81 -6.72 -6.28 -3.37
N ASN A 82 -7.44 -5.96 -2.32
CA ASN A 82 -6.98 -6.25 -0.96
C ASN A 82 -7.25 -7.72 -0.65
N LEU A 83 -6.20 -8.47 -0.35
CA LEU A 83 -6.29 -9.89 -0.01
C LEU A 83 -6.49 -10.01 1.50
N ASP A 84 -7.70 -10.24 1.92
CA ASP A 84 -8.04 -10.52 3.31
C ASP A 84 -8.53 -11.97 3.49
N GLY A 85 -8.84 -12.34 4.74
CA GLY A 85 -9.35 -13.68 5.07
C GLY A 85 -10.74 -14.01 4.50
N HIS A 86 -11.42 -13.05 3.87
CA HIS A 86 -12.77 -13.24 3.30
C HIS A 86 -12.73 -13.45 1.78
N ILE A 87 -11.67 -13.01 1.11
CA ILE A 87 -11.50 -13.23 -0.34
C ILE A 87 -11.48 -14.73 -0.62
N SER A 88 -12.33 -15.16 -1.51
CA SER A 88 -12.46 -16.54 -1.95
C SER A 88 -11.91 -16.75 -3.37
N ARG A 89 -11.75 -18.03 -3.75
CA ARG A 89 -11.41 -18.39 -5.13
C ARG A 89 -12.43 -17.83 -6.13
N LEU A 90 -13.72 -17.81 -5.77
CA LEU A 90 -14.79 -17.33 -6.65
C LEU A 90 -14.65 -15.83 -6.98
N ASP A 91 -14.18 -15.05 -6.02
CA ASP A 91 -13.96 -13.61 -6.23
C ASP A 91 -12.80 -13.36 -7.17
N LEU A 92 -11.75 -14.18 -7.09
CA LEU A 92 -10.57 -14.05 -7.95
C LEU A 92 -10.79 -14.64 -9.35
N VAL A 93 -11.41 -15.81 -9.45
CA VAL A 93 -11.54 -16.58 -10.71
C VAL A 93 -12.85 -16.26 -11.42
N GLY A 94 -13.93 -16.21 -10.67
CA GLY A 94 -15.30 -16.06 -11.18
C GLY A 94 -16.22 -17.17 -10.71
N LYS A 95 -17.47 -17.02 -11.04
CA LYS A 95 -18.57 -17.93 -10.63
C LYS A 95 -19.69 -17.95 -11.63
N ASP A 96 -20.44 -19.04 -11.64
CA ASP A 96 -21.71 -19.10 -12.34
C ASP A 96 -22.74 -18.26 -11.58
N ALA A 97 -23.44 -17.40 -12.30
CA ALA A 97 -24.51 -16.57 -11.77
C ALA A 97 -25.77 -16.74 -12.61
N ILE A 98 -26.92 -16.73 -11.94
CA ILE A 98 -28.20 -16.71 -12.62
C ILE A 98 -28.53 -15.28 -12.99
N VAL A 99 -28.61 -14.99 -14.28
CA VAL A 99 -28.95 -13.68 -14.83
C VAL A 99 -30.26 -13.74 -15.57
N LEU A 100 -31.01 -12.63 -15.58
CA LEU A 100 -32.24 -12.51 -16.37
C LEU A 100 -31.87 -11.96 -17.76
N ARG A 101 -32.07 -12.79 -18.80
CA ARG A 101 -32.03 -12.35 -20.19
C ARG A 101 -33.40 -12.59 -20.85
N GLU A 102 -33.96 -11.55 -21.45
CA GLU A 102 -35.26 -11.62 -22.13
C GLU A 102 -36.35 -12.29 -21.28
N GLN A 103 -36.39 -11.97 -19.98
CA GLN A 103 -37.32 -12.56 -18.99
C GLN A 103 -37.12 -14.08 -18.69
N GLN A 104 -36.04 -14.67 -19.18
CA GLN A 104 -35.63 -16.04 -18.83
C GLN A 104 -34.44 -16.05 -17.92
N GLN A 105 -34.43 -16.98 -16.95
CA GLN A 105 -33.28 -17.23 -16.10
C GLN A 105 -32.26 -18.09 -16.88
N VAL A 106 -31.09 -17.56 -17.08
CA VAL A 106 -29.95 -18.27 -17.70
C VAL A 106 -28.76 -18.27 -16.73
N THR A 107 -28.04 -19.38 -16.70
CA THR A 107 -26.78 -19.45 -15.96
C THR A 107 -25.68 -18.91 -16.86
N GLU A 108 -24.95 -17.90 -16.39
CA GLU A 108 -23.85 -17.29 -17.09
C GLU A 108 -22.63 -17.19 -16.18
N PHE A 109 -21.46 -17.54 -16.69
CA PHE A 109 -20.22 -17.39 -15.96
C PHE A 109 -19.82 -15.90 -15.89
N GLN A 110 -19.68 -15.39 -14.66
CA GLN A 110 -19.15 -14.07 -14.39
C GLN A 110 -17.66 -14.16 -14.07
N GLU A 111 -16.82 -13.58 -14.92
CA GLU A 111 -15.38 -13.54 -14.70
C GLU A 111 -15.04 -12.80 -13.41
N GLY A 112 -14.11 -13.36 -12.62
CA GLY A 112 -13.50 -12.68 -11.48
C GLY A 112 -12.41 -11.73 -11.92
N ILE A 113 -11.81 -11.05 -10.93
CA ILE A 113 -10.84 -9.97 -11.19
C ILE A 113 -9.56 -10.45 -11.88
N VAL A 114 -9.12 -11.69 -11.66
CA VAL A 114 -7.89 -12.24 -12.25
C VAL A 114 -8.05 -12.45 -13.76
N PRO A 115 -9.02 -13.27 -14.25
CA PRO A 115 -9.20 -13.44 -15.70
C PRO A 115 -9.56 -12.12 -16.39
N TRP A 116 -10.32 -11.24 -15.75
CA TRP A 116 -10.63 -9.92 -16.27
C TRP A 116 -9.36 -9.07 -16.49
N SER A 117 -8.47 -9.02 -15.50
CA SER A 117 -7.22 -8.25 -15.56
C SER A 117 -6.23 -8.84 -16.55
N LEU A 118 -6.09 -10.17 -16.60
CA LEU A 118 -5.16 -10.84 -17.50
C LEU A 118 -5.37 -10.51 -18.98
N GLN A 119 -6.62 -10.26 -19.37
CA GLN A 119 -6.99 -9.99 -20.77
C GLN A 119 -6.84 -8.50 -21.15
N ARG A 120 -6.34 -7.63 -20.26
CA ARG A 120 -6.32 -6.17 -20.44
C ARG A 120 -4.92 -5.59 -20.18
N PRO A 121 -4.63 -4.40 -20.75
CA PRO A 121 -3.37 -3.68 -20.49
C PRO A 121 -3.39 -3.02 -19.12
N VAL A 122 -3.55 -3.79 -18.05
CA VAL A 122 -3.74 -3.31 -16.69
C VAL A 122 -2.65 -3.83 -15.75
N ALA A 123 -2.30 -3.03 -14.75
CA ALA A 123 -1.50 -3.46 -13.62
C ALA A 123 -2.43 -3.95 -12.50
N LEU A 124 -2.36 -5.22 -12.15
CA LEU A 124 -3.07 -5.81 -11.02
C LEU A 124 -2.16 -5.77 -9.79
N ILE A 125 -2.65 -5.20 -8.71
CA ILE A 125 -1.96 -5.13 -7.42
C ILE A 125 -2.70 -6.01 -6.42
N PHE A 126 -2.05 -7.04 -5.91
CA PHE A 126 -2.49 -7.76 -4.74
C PHE A 126 -1.97 -7.06 -3.49
N ASP A 127 -2.84 -6.35 -2.80
CA ASP A 127 -2.50 -5.66 -1.56
C ASP A 127 -2.64 -6.60 -0.36
N GLU A 128 -1.72 -6.48 0.61
CA GLU A 128 -1.66 -7.35 1.78
C GLU A 128 -1.55 -8.84 1.41
N TYR A 129 -0.65 -9.16 0.47
CA TYR A 129 -0.45 -10.50 -0.07
C TYR A 129 -0.23 -11.57 0.99
N ASP A 130 0.39 -11.22 2.10
CA ASP A 130 0.65 -12.06 3.27
C ASP A 130 -0.56 -12.25 4.20
N ALA A 131 -1.66 -11.52 3.99
CA ALA A 131 -2.93 -11.74 4.69
C ALA A 131 -3.86 -12.71 3.93
N GLY A 132 -3.55 -13.02 2.67
CA GLY A 132 -4.34 -13.91 1.82
C GLY A 132 -4.34 -15.35 2.35
N ARG A 133 -5.50 -16.01 2.26
CA ARG A 133 -5.64 -17.43 2.64
C ARG A 133 -4.78 -18.32 1.73
N PRO A 134 -4.03 -19.31 2.29
CA PRO A 134 -3.14 -20.16 1.50
C PRO A 134 -3.85 -20.91 0.35
N ASP A 135 -5.08 -21.37 0.54
CA ASP A 135 -5.88 -22.05 -0.48
C ASP A 135 -6.23 -21.14 -1.67
N VAL A 136 -6.48 -19.87 -1.42
CA VAL A 136 -6.74 -18.84 -2.43
C VAL A 136 -5.45 -18.46 -3.16
N MET A 137 -4.33 -18.41 -2.44
CA MET A 137 -3.02 -18.03 -3.01
C MET A 137 -2.52 -19.02 -4.06
N PHE A 138 -2.91 -20.30 -4.02
CA PHE A 138 -2.60 -21.26 -5.07
C PHE A 138 -3.19 -20.90 -6.44
N VAL A 139 -4.33 -20.21 -6.45
CA VAL A 139 -4.95 -19.70 -7.69
C VAL A 139 -4.02 -18.68 -8.38
N ILE A 140 -3.39 -17.83 -7.59
CA ILE A 140 -2.50 -16.77 -8.08
C ILE A 140 -1.16 -17.34 -8.55
N GLN A 141 -0.73 -18.47 -7.99
CA GLN A 141 0.60 -19.03 -8.20
C GLN A 141 0.95 -19.20 -9.68
N ARG A 142 0.02 -19.66 -10.51
CA ARG A 142 0.25 -19.90 -11.93
C ARG A 142 0.52 -18.61 -12.73
N ILE A 143 -0.09 -17.50 -12.36
CA ILE A 143 0.12 -16.21 -13.04
C ILE A 143 1.44 -15.54 -12.65
N LEU A 144 2.10 -16.02 -11.58
CA LEU A 144 3.46 -15.60 -11.22
C LEU A 144 4.53 -16.22 -12.12
N GLU A 145 4.23 -17.33 -12.78
CA GLU A 145 5.17 -17.96 -13.71
C GLU A 145 5.49 -17.07 -14.91
N ARG A 146 6.59 -17.37 -15.60
CA ARG A 146 7.10 -16.56 -16.72
C ARG A 146 6.09 -16.38 -17.85
N ASP A 147 5.37 -17.44 -18.22
CA ASP A 147 4.33 -17.40 -19.25
C ASP A 147 3.00 -16.85 -18.72
N GLY A 148 2.79 -16.88 -17.39
CA GLY A 148 1.65 -16.31 -16.67
C GLY A 148 0.28 -16.81 -17.14
N LYS A 149 0.22 -17.93 -17.88
CA LYS A 149 -1.03 -18.47 -18.40
C LYS A 149 -1.94 -18.92 -17.27
N PHE A 150 -3.23 -18.68 -17.44
CA PHE A 150 -4.24 -18.99 -16.46
C PHE A 150 -5.30 -19.94 -17.04
N THR A 151 -5.48 -21.11 -16.40
CA THR A 151 -6.49 -22.07 -16.83
C THR A 151 -7.79 -21.85 -16.08
N LEU A 152 -8.83 -21.44 -16.78
CA LEU A 152 -10.18 -21.31 -16.29
C LEU A 152 -10.88 -22.65 -16.45
N LEU A 153 -10.85 -23.47 -15.39
CA LEU A 153 -11.35 -24.85 -15.43
C LEU A 153 -12.83 -24.94 -15.73
N ASP A 154 -13.61 -24.05 -15.13
CA ASP A 154 -15.09 -24.05 -15.28
C ASP A 154 -15.54 -23.76 -16.73
N GLN A 155 -14.67 -23.20 -17.54
CA GLN A 155 -14.89 -22.94 -18.98
C GLN A 155 -13.98 -23.73 -19.90
N ASN A 156 -13.13 -24.61 -19.38
CA ASN A 156 -12.13 -25.34 -20.14
C ASN A 156 -11.30 -24.43 -21.09
N ARG A 157 -10.92 -23.25 -20.59
CA ARG A 157 -10.24 -22.18 -21.35
C ARG A 157 -8.90 -21.82 -20.72
N VAL A 158 -7.88 -21.65 -21.56
CA VAL A 158 -6.58 -21.11 -21.14
C VAL A 158 -6.48 -19.65 -21.57
N ILE A 159 -6.29 -18.75 -20.61
CA ILE A 159 -6.10 -17.32 -20.83
C ILE A 159 -4.59 -17.06 -20.93
N THR A 160 -4.17 -16.45 -22.03
CA THR A 160 -2.82 -15.91 -22.19
C THR A 160 -2.85 -14.43 -21.78
N PRO A 161 -1.95 -13.99 -20.89
CA PRO A 161 -1.93 -12.61 -20.46
C PRO A 161 -1.74 -11.63 -21.61
N HIS A 162 -2.41 -10.50 -21.54
CA HIS A 162 -2.20 -9.37 -22.44
C HIS A 162 -0.73 -8.92 -22.37
N PRO A 163 -0.07 -8.52 -23.48
CA PRO A 163 1.35 -8.12 -23.48
C PRO A 163 1.68 -6.99 -22.50
N HIS A 164 0.71 -6.13 -22.21
CA HIS A 164 0.82 -5.03 -21.24
C HIS A 164 0.17 -5.34 -19.88
N PHE A 165 -0.22 -6.58 -19.59
CA PHE A 165 -0.59 -6.98 -18.24
C PHE A 165 0.63 -6.91 -17.32
N ARG A 166 0.46 -6.36 -16.11
CA ARG A 166 1.50 -6.29 -15.07
C ARG A 166 0.95 -6.79 -13.75
N LEU A 167 1.84 -7.35 -12.92
CA LEU A 167 1.46 -7.91 -11.64
C LEU A 167 2.39 -7.42 -10.53
N PHE A 168 1.79 -6.86 -9.50
CA PHE A 168 2.45 -6.37 -8.30
C PHE A 168 1.79 -6.95 -7.06
N ALA A 169 2.52 -6.92 -5.94
CA ALA A 169 1.94 -7.17 -4.63
C ALA A 169 2.54 -6.23 -3.58
N THR A 170 1.84 -6.08 -2.48
CA THR A 170 2.39 -5.50 -1.25
C THR A 170 2.33 -6.53 -0.12
N SER A 171 3.23 -6.41 0.84
CA SER A 171 3.29 -7.29 2.01
C SER A 171 3.80 -6.51 3.23
N ASN A 172 3.31 -6.85 4.40
CA ASN A 172 3.84 -6.32 5.66
C ASN A 172 4.99 -7.19 6.19
N THR A 173 4.93 -8.49 5.90
CA THR A 173 5.97 -9.48 6.21
C THR A 173 6.33 -10.20 4.91
N VAL A 174 7.55 -10.58 4.66
CA VAL A 174 7.91 -11.34 3.43
C VAL A 174 7.34 -12.77 3.48
N GLY A 175 6.11 -12.93 3.96
CA GLY A 175 5.50 -14.26 4.14
C GLY A 175 6.07 -15.05 5.31
N LEU A 176 6.76 -14.39 6.23
CA LEU A 176 7.31 -15.03 7.44
C LEU A 176 6.25 -15.19 8.54
N GLY A 177 5.05 -14.67 8.32
CA GLY A 177 3.98 -14.69 9.30
C GLY A 177 4.27 -13.78 10.50
N ASN A 178 3.52 -13.99 11.59
CA ASN A 178 3.61 -13.18 12.81
C ASN A 178 4.65 -13.72 13.79
N LEU A 179 5.92 -13.83 13.39
CA LEU A 179 6.98 -14.35 14.26
C LEU A 179 7.21 -13.53 15.52
N ASN A 180 6.93 -12.22 15.47
CA ASN A 180 7.18 -11.28 16.56
C ASN A 180 5.90 -10.78 17.24
N GLY A 181 4.72 -11.37 16.96
CA GLY A 181 3.45 -10.92 17.53
C GLY A 181 2.91 -9.59 16.95
N MET A 182 3.64 -8.95 16.04
CA MET A 182 3.34 -7.59 15.55
C MET A 182 2.28 -7.52 14.44
N TYR A 183 2.04 -8.63 13.73
CA TYR A 183 1.12 -8.66 12.58
C TYR A 183 0.07 -9.75 12.75
N HIS A 184 -1.02 -9.41 13.45
CA HIS A 184 -2.18 -10.30 13.52
C HIS A 184 -2.85 -10.42 12.15
N GLY A 185 -3.15 -11.66 11.74
CA GLY A 185 -3.81 -11.95 10.45
C GLY A 185 -2.86 -12.24 9.28
N THR A 186 -1.54 -12.10 9.43
CA THR A 186 -0.60 -12.53 8.40
C THR A 186 -0.37 -14.04 8.46
N GLN A 187 -0.28 -14.66 7.28
CA GLN A 187 -0.06 -16.10 7.11
C GLN A 187 1.41 -16.37 6.79
N VAL A 188 1.89 -17.55 7.18
CA VAL A 188 3.18 -18.06 6.69
C VAL A 188 2.99 -18.50 5.24
N LEU A 189 3.62 -17.81 4.30
CA LEU A 189 3.56 -18.15 2.89
C LEU A 189 4.57 -19.26 2.58
N ASN A 190 4.21 -20.11 1.62
CA ASN A 190 5.14 -21.12 1.10
C ASN A 190 6.32 -20.43 0.41
N HIS A 191 7.54 -20.81 0.77
CA HIS A 191 8.77 -20.29 0.14
C HIS A 191 8.75 -20.36 -1.39
N ALA A 192 8.16 -21.43 -1.96
CA ALA A 192 7.99 -21.55 -3.40
C ALA A 192 7.09 -20.48 -4.02
N GLN A 193 6.17 -19.86 -3.26
CA GLN A 193 5.37 -18.73 -3.72
C GLN A 193 6.17 -17.43 -3.69
N ILE A 194 6.99 -17.24 -2.65
CA ILE A 194 7.86 -16.08 -2.52
C ILE A 194 8.92 -16.05 -3.61
N ASP A 195 9.53 -17.20 -3.91
CA ASP A 195 10.57 -17.36 -4.96
C ASP A 195 10.08 -16.95 -6.36
N ARG A 196 8.77 -16.97 -6.61
CA ARG A 196 8.18 -16.52 -7.88
C ARG A 196 8.11 -15.00 -8.05
N TRP A 197 8.27 -14.25 -6.98
CA TRP A 197 8.42 -12.79 -7.07
C TRP A 197 9.85 -12.47 -7.50
N ASN A 198 9.99 -11.93 -8.71
CA ASN A 198 11.31 -11.69 -9.31
C ASN A 198 12.10 -10.59 -8.58
N ILE A 199 11.37 -9.65 -7.97
CA ILE A 199 11.91 -8.51 -7.23
C ILE A 199 11.10 -8.34 -5.95
N VAL A 200 11.79 -8.22 -4.82
CA VAL A 200 11.20 -7.82 -3.54
C VAL A 200 11.90 -6.53 -3.11
N ALA A 201 11.17 -5.43 -3.06
CA ALA A 201 11.69 -4.13 -2.68
C ALA A 201 11.14 -3.72 -1.30
N THR A 202 11.97 -3.11 -0.46
CA THR A 202 11.57 -2.67 0.88
C THR A 202 11.32 -1.18 0.90
N LEU A 203 10.10 -0.77 1.24
CA LEU A 203 9.71 0.62 1.43
C LEU A 203 9.63 0.93 2.92
N ASN A 204 10.56 1.72 3.39
CA ASN A 204 10.60 2.23 4.76
C ASN A 204 9.98 3.62 4.88
N TYR A 205 9.84 4.11 6.12
CA TYR A 205 9.44 5.49 6.37
C TYR A 205 10.48 6.46 5.81
N LEU A 206 10.00 7.60 5.37
CA LEU A 206 10.84 8.69 4.86
C LEU A 206 11.64 9.35 6.00
N PRO A 207 12.74 10.04 5.68
CA PRO A 207 13.39 10.94 6.62
C PRO A 207 12.43 11.98 7.18
N GLN A 208 12.62 12.39 8.44
CA GLN A 208 11.68 13.27 9.14
C GLN A 208 11.41 14.58 8.38
N HIS A 209 12.43 15.19 7.77
CA HIS A 209 12.27 16.44 7.02
C HIS A 209 11.37 16.27 5.78
N GLU A 210 11.49 15.13 5.06
CA GLU A 210 10.64 14.84 3.91
C GLU A 210 9.21 14.56 4.34
N GLU A 211 9.02 13.84 5.45
CA GLU A 211 7.69 13.57 6.00
C GLU A 211 7.02 14.86 6.49
N THR A 212 7.78 15.78 7.12
CA THR A 212 7.29 17.11 7.50
C THR A 212 6.80 17.88 6.28
N ASP A 213 7.55 17.87 5.18
CA ASP A 213 7.14 18.54 3.94
C ASP A 213 5.85 17.94 3.36
N ILE A 214 5.66 16.62 3.48
CA ILE A 214 4.40 15.96 3.07
C ILE A 214 3.23 16.42 3.94
N VAL A 215 3.41 16.49 5.26
CA VAL A 215 2.37 16.98 6.18
C VAL A 215 1.96 18.40 5.81
N LEU A 216 2.91 19.29 5.58
CA LEU A 216 2.65 20.68 5.19
C LEU A 216 1.96 20.78 3.82
N ALA A 217 2.35 19.94 2.86
CA ALA A 217 1.69 19.89 1.55
C ALA A 217 0.24 19.40 1.63
N ARG A 218 -0.07 18.53 2.61
CA ARG A 218 -1.42 18.00 2.85
C ARG A 218 -2.31 18.93 3.68
N VAL A 219 -1.68 19.74 4.54
CA VAL A 219 -2.38 20.68 5.42
C VAL A 219 -1.85 22.10 5.17
N PRO A 220 -2.25 22.75 4.04
CA PRO A 220 -1.72 24.04 3.64
C PRO A 220 -1.90 25.16 4.68
N ALA A 221 -2.89 25.04 5.57
CA ALA A 221 -3.10 25.96 6.67
C ALA A 221 -1.96 25.99 7.69
N MET A 222 -1.06 24.99 7.66
CA MET A 222 0.15 24.93 8.51
C MET A 222 1.41 25.36 7.77
N ASN A 223 1.32 25.97 6.60
CA ASN A 223 2.48 26.33 5.78
C ASN A 223 3.07 27.71 6.17
N ASP A 224 3.24 27.92 7.48
CA ASP A 224 3.99 29.03 8.08
C ASP A 224 5.06 28.48 9.03
N ASP A 225 5.87 29.34 9.62
CA ASP A 225 6.97 28.95 10.51
C ASP A 225 6.46 28.19 11.75
N ALA A 226 5.35 28.62 12.33
CA ALA A 226 4.75 27.97 13.50
C ALA A 226 4.17 26.59 13.13
N GLY A 227 3.47 26.49 12.02
CA GLY A 227 2.94 25.23 11.49
C GLY A 227 4.07 24.25 11.11
N ARG A 228 5.19 24.74 10.55
CA ARG A 228 6.35 23.89 10.26
C ARG A 228 6.97 23.35 11.54
N GLN A 229 7.11 24.18 12.59
CA GLN A 229 7.61 23.70 13.89
C GLN A 229 6.67 22.66 14.48
N LEU A 230 5.36 22.89 14.42
CA LEU A 230 4.33 21.95 14.88
C LEU A 230 4.40 20.62 14.11
N ALA A 231 4.43 20.66 12.78
CA ALA A 231 4.55 19.46 11.94
C ALA A 231 5.84 18.69 12.22
N THR A 232 6.97 19.39 12.44
CA THR A 232 8.24 18.76 12.80
C THR A 232 8.16 18.03 14.15
N ALA A 233 7.51 18.64 15.16
CA ALA A 233 7.28 18.00 16.44
C ALA A 233 6.38 16.76 16.30
N MET A 234 5.30 16.85 15.50
CA MET A 234 4.42 15.71 15.23
C MET A 234 5.16 14.53 14.59
N VAL A 235 5.99 14.79 13.58
CA VAL A 235 6.81 13.77 12.91
C VAL A 235 7.85 13.19 13.88
N ALA A 236 8.40 13.99 14.80
CA ALA A 236 9.31 13.50 15.82
C ALA A 236 8.62 12.52 16.79
N VAL A 237 7.39 12.81 17.24
CA VAL A 237 6.59 11.85 18.04
C VAL A 237 6.36 10.57 17.25
N ALA A 238 5.97 10.67 15.98
CA ALA A 238 5.78 9.49 15.14
C ALA A 238 7.05 8.64 15.02
N SER A 239 8.20 9.28 14.87
CA SER A 239 9.51 8.59 14.84
C SER A 239 9.78 7.84 16.14
N LEU A 240 9.50 8.43 17.29
CA LEU A 240 9.66 7.76 18.59
C LEU A 240 8.74 6.54 18.71
N THR A 241 7.46 6.66 18.30
CA THR A 241 6.54 5.49 18.33
C THR A 241 7.00 4.36 17.41
N ARG A 242 7.59 4.67 16.26
CA ARG A 242 8.16 3.69 15.32
C ARG A 242 9.39 2.99 15.89
N HIS A 243 10.24 3.71 16.61
CA HIS A 243 11.37 3.11 17.31
C HIS A 243 10.91 2.19 18.46
N GLY A 244 9.95 2.64 19.29
CA GLY A 244 9.36 1.81 20.33
C GLY A 244 8.70 0.54 19.78
N TYR A 245 8.00 0.65 18.65
CA TYR A 245 7.43 -0.49 17.94
C TYR A 245 8.51 -1.47 17.44
N ALA A 246 9.57 -0.95 16.83
CA ALA A 246 10.68 -1.77 16.33
C ALA A 246 11.47 -2.45 17.49
N ALA A 247 11.54 -1.82 18.66
CA ALA A 247 12.14 -2.38 19.87
C ALA A 247 11.23 -3.41 20.57
N GLY A 248 9.93 -3.46 20.23
CA GLY A 248 8.94 -4.31 20.88
C GLY A 248 8.35 -3.71 22.16
N ASP A 249 8.60 -2.42 22.41
CA ASP A 249 8.09 -1.69 23.58
C ASP A 249 6.63 -1.23 23.37
N LEU A 250 6.20 -1.11 22.12
CA LEU A 250 4.85 -0.71 21.70
C LEU A 250 4.28 -1.71 20.69
N ALA A 251 3.01 -2.03 20.81
CA ALA A 251 2.25 -2.79 19.82
C ALA A 251 1.66 -1.91 18.72
N CYS A 252 1.65 -0.59 18.91
CA CYS A 252 1.15 0.38 17.93
C CYS A 252 2.25 1.34 17.47
N LEU A 253 2.14 1.83 16.25
CA LEU A 253 3.02 2.86 15.71
C LEU A 253 2.23 3.93 14.95
N MET A 254 2.77 5.14 14.89
CA MET A 254 2.18 6.23 14.15
C MET A 254 2.71 6.25 12.71
N SER A 255 1.83 5.94 11.75
CA SER A 255 2.14 6.04 10.33
C SER A 255 2.07 7.48 9.83
N PRO A 256 2.65 7.82 8.66
CA PRO A 256 2.49 9.13 8.03
C PRO A 256 1.02 9.55 7.84
N ARG A 257 0.14 8.60 7.53
CA ARG A 257 -1.31 8.83 7.44
C ARG A 257 -1.87 9.35 8.78
N THR A 258 -1.44 8.76 9.89
CA THR A 258 -1.87 9.17 11.23
C THR A 258 -1.35 10.56 11.57
N VAL A 259 -0.11 10.90 11.19
CA VAL A 259 0.47 12.24 11.37
C VAL A 259 -0.33 13.29 10.60
N ILE A 260 -0.66 13.01 9.33
CA ILE A 260 -1.50 13.90 8.51
C ILE A 260 -2.87 14.09 9.16
N THR A 261 -3.54 13.00 9.57
CA THR A 261 -4.83 13.06 10.27
C THR A 261 -4.73 13.87 11.56
N TRP A 262 -3.66 13.72 12.33
CA TRP A 262 -3.43 14.55 13.52
C TRP A 262 -3.30 16.03 13.16
N ALA A 263 -2.53 16.36 12.14
CA ALA A 263 -2.38 17.74 11.66
C ALA A 263 -3.71 18.35 11.18
N GLU A 264 -4.52 17.58 10.44
CA GLU A 264 -5.88 17.96 10.02
C GLU A 264 -6.79 18.20 11.23
N ASN A 265 -6.77 17.31 12.21
CA ASN A 265 -7.55 17.42 13.44
C ASN A 265 -7.12 18.63 14.28
N CYS A 266 -5.84 19.03 14.24
CA CYS A 266 -5.40 20.29 14.88
C CYS A 266 -6.08 21.53 14.29
N GLN A 267 -6.38 21.51 12.98
CA GLN A 267 -7.14 22.62 12.38
C GLN A 267 -8.60 22.66 12.85
N ILE A 268 -9.16 21.48 13.15
CA ILE A 268 -10.55 21.37 13.64
C ILE A 268 -10.64 21.78 15.11
N PHE A 269 -9.82 21.18 15.96
CA PHE A 269 -9.91 21.33 17.42
C PHE A 269 -9.13 22.52 17.95
N ARG A 270 -8.17 23.04 17.21
CA ARG A 270 -7.23 24.12 17.59
C ARG A 270 -6.45 23.80 18.90
N ASP A 271 -6.31 22.53 19.20
CA ASP A 271 -5.63 21.98 20.35
C ASP A 271 -4.82 20.74 19.91
N PRO A 272 -3.49 20.84 19.80
CA PRO A 272 -2.63 19.75 19.39
C PRO A 272 -2.69 18.54 20.31
N ALA A 273 -2.85 18.74 21.63
CA ALA A 273 -2.92 17.67 22.61
C ALA A 273 -4.22 16.89 22.51
N LEU A 274 -5.37 17.59 22.39
CA LEU A 274 -6.66 16.95 22.15
C LEU A 274 -6.66 16.20 20.82
N ALA A 275 -6.17 16.83 19.74
CA ALA A 275 -6.07 16.22 18.43
C ALA A 275 -5.18 14.96 18.46
N PHE A 276 -4.06 14.97 19.18
CA PHE A 276 -3.21 13.81 19.38
C PHE A 276 -3.93 12.66 20.08
N ARG A 277 -4.60 12.94 21.20
CA ARG A 277 -5.36 11.94 21.94
C ARG A 277 -6.39 11.25 21.06
N LEU A 278 -7.16 12.03 20.30
CA LEU A 278 -8.22 11.52 19.42
C LEU A 278 -7.68 10.79 18.17
N SER A 279 -6.53 11.24 17.66
CA SER A 279 -5.95 10.65 16.44
C SER A 279 -5.14 9.40 16.72
N PHE A 280 -4.45 9.30 17.85
CA PHE A 280 -3.52 8.24 18.12
C PHE A 280 -3.59 7.65 19.55
N LEU A 281 -3.44 8.44 20.61
CA LEU A 281 -3.29 7.92 21.98
C LEU A 281 -4.44 6.97 22.40
N ASN A 282 -5.68 7.31 22.04
CA ASN A 282 -6.85 6.47 22.36
C ASN A 282 -6.89 5.14 21.60
N LYS A 283 -6.06 4.97 20.57
CA LYS A 283 -5.91 3.71 19.82
C LYS A 283 -4.84 2.79 20.44
N CYS A 284 -4.00 3.33 21.32
CA CYS A 284 -2.97 2.55 22.01
C CYS A 284 -3.58 1.76 23.17
N ASP A 285 -2.96 0.61 23.48
CA ASP A 285 -3.28 -0.13 24.69
C ASP A 285 -3.11 0.76 25.93
N GLU A 286 -3.94 0.56 26.94
CA GLU A 286 -3.90 1.37 28.18
C GLU A 286 -2.53 1.31 28.86
N ALA A 287 -1.87 0.16 28.84
CA ALA A 287 -0.53 -0.02 29.39
C ALA A 287 0.56 0.77 28.64
N GLU A 288 0.37 1.04 27.35
CA GLU A 288 1.31 1.76 26.49
C GLU A 288 1.12 3.29 26.51
N ARG A 289 -0.08 3.76 26.87
CA ARG A 289 -0.43 5.20 26.86
C ARG A 289 0.53 6.08 27.66
N PRO A 290 1.02 5.68 28.87
CA PRO A 290 1.99 6.49 29.59
C PRO A 290 3.29 6.74 28.80
N MET A 291 3.82 5.72 28.13
CA MET A 291 5.02 5.84 27.31
C MET A 291 4.78 6.73 26.09
N VAL A 292 3.64 6.57 25.42
CA VAL A 292 3.25 7.40 24.27
C VAL A 292 3.03 8.85 24.69
N ALA A 293 2.46 9.10 25.88
CA ALA A 293 2.32 10.44 26.44
C ALA A 293 3.68 11.08 26.75
N GLU A 294 4.65 10.29 27.24
CA GLU A 294 6.03 10.76 27.44
C GLU A 294 6.70 11.15 26.11
N TYR A 295 6.48 10.41 25.02
CA TYR A 295 7.00 10.80 23.70
C TYR A 295 6.42 12.13 23.22
N TYR A 296 5.12 12.36 23.45
CA TYR A 296 4.50 13.66 23.20
C TYR A 296 5.17 14.77 24.02
N GLN A 297 5.30 14.58 25.34
CA GLN A 297 5.93 15.56 26.24
C GLN A 297 7.37 15.90 25.82
N ARG A 298 8.16 14.93 25.40
CA ARG A 298 9.54 15.15 24.92
C ARG A 298 9.61 16.05 23.67
N CYS A 299 8.60 15.97 22.78
CA CYS A 299 8.61 16.72 21.53
C CYS A 299 7.89 18.06 21.62
N PHE A 300 6.88 18.16 22.49
CA PHE A 300 6.04 19.36 22.63
C PHE A 300 6.39 20.19 23.88
N ASN A 301 7.18 19.63 24.80
CA ASN A 301 7.50 20.25 26.09
C ASN A 301 6.25 20.57 26.93
N GLU A 302 5.18 19.80 26.74
CA GLU A 302 3.90 19.92 27.43
C GLU A 302 3.50 18.57 28.01
N GLU A 303 3.03 18.55 29.24
CA GLU A 303 2.54 17.33 29.89
C GLU A 303 1.22 16.89 29.27
N LEU A 304 1.15 15.63 28.84
CA LEU A 304 -0.07 15.02 28.32
C LEU A 304 -0.57 13.98 29.32
N LEU A 305 -1.76 14.20 29.89
CA LEU A 305 -2.39 13.19 30.72
C LEU A 305 -2.74 11.96 29.88
N ALA A 306 -2.22 10.79 30.27
CA ALA A 306 -2.42 9.51 29.56
C ALA A 306 -3.87 9.02 29.63
N THR A 307 -4.62 9.46 30.64
CA THR A 307 -6.05 9.20 30.83
C THR A 307 -6.82 10.51 30.80
N ALA A 308 -8.00 10.52 30.17
CA ALA A 308 -8.92 11.61 30.39
C ALA A 308 -9.40 11.58 31.85
N PRO A 309 -9.58 12.74 32.49
CA PRO A 309 -10.12 12.80 33.86
C PRO A 309 -11.53 12.22 33.92
#